data_973855a4853ea356b6c30a0e47492214
#
_entry.id   973855a4853ea356b6c30a0e47492214
#
_cell.length_a   1.000
_cell.length_b   1.000
_cell.length_c   1.000
_cell.angle_alpha   90.00
_cell.angle_beta   90.00
_cell.angle_gamma   90.00
#
_symmetry.space_group_name_H-M   'P 1'
#
loop_
_entity.id
_entity.type
_entity.pdbx_description
1 polymer ?
#
loop_
_entity_poly.entity_id
_entity_poly.type
_entity_poly.pdbx_seq_one_letter_code
_entity_poly.pdbx_strand_id
1 'polypeptide(L)'
;KKLYGYSNVGFHMGEYICADFRGDLTEEMIQDVEQQVNQAIWANLPVREIFCAPSETGKYEYRSKIEIAGITRIVSIEGYDMCACCGMHVKNTGEIGICKVINFEKLRNKTRVFLLSGRRAFIYLGRIQQENAMISKMLSAKPLEISVAVSHLHQRYLDVQKSYRTVSMEMMMKDADKTSLHDAIIYTSVLADSEGMRAFCNRCIERGISTVMVIAKTEVGYSYVIMSRTIDLLSIRAEFNAAIHAKGGGNHEMMQGSCTANLAEISTAFH
;
A
#
# COMPACT_ATOMS: atom_id res chain seq x y z
N LYS A 1 -24.59 -0.84 -18.22
CA LYS A 1 -24.95 -1.78 -19.30
C LYS A 1 -24.97 -1.07 -20.66
N LYS A 2 -25.62 0.11 -20.77
CA LYS A 2 -25.76 0.87 -22.02
C LYS A 2 -24.41 1.15 -22.70
N LEU A 3 -23.39 1.60 -21.96
CA LEU A 3 -22.08 1.98 -22.50
C LEU A 3 -21.19 0.78 -22.83
N TYR A 4 -21.03 -0.12 -21.88
CA TYR A 4 -20.03 -1.19 -21.94
C TYR A 4 -20.64 -2.62 -21.86
N GLY A 5 -21.96 -2.76 -21.93
CA GLY A 5 -22.61 -4.08 -21.89
C GLY A 5 -22.65 -4.77 -20.51
N TYR A 6 -21.90 -4.31 -19.52
CA TYR A 6 -21.84 -4.95 -18.21
C TYR A 6 -23.14 -4.83 -17.42
N SER A 7 -23.58 -5.93 -16.82
CA SER A 7 -24.79 -5.99 -16.02
C SER A 7 -24.50 -5.70 -14.54
N ASN A 8 -25.34 -4.87 -13.90
CA ASN A 8 -25.31 -4.72 -12.45
C ASN A 8 -25.86 -6.01 -11.81
N VAL A 9 -25.08 -6.62 -10.92
CA VAL A 9 -25.39 -7.88 -10.23
C VAL A 9 -25.51 -7.73 -8.72
N GLY A 10 -25.19 -6.56 -8.18
CA GLY A 10 -25.30 -6.26 -6.76
C GLY A 10 -25.43 -4.76 -6.52
N PHE A 11 -26.15 -4.40 -5.47
CA PHE A 11 -26.29 -3.02 -5.02
C PHE A 11 -26.46 -3.02 -3.50
N HIS A 12 -25.69 -2.20 -2.80
CA HIS A 12 -25.77 -2.06 -1.36
C HIS A 12 -25.58 -0.59 -0.97
N MET A 13 -26.39 -0.12 -0.03
CA MET A 13 -26.26 1.22 0.55
C MET A 13 -25.82 1.11 2.01
N GLY A 14 -24.61 1.58 2.29
CA GLY A 14 -24.00 1.64 3.61
C GLY A 14 -23.26 2.96 3.80
N GLU A 15 -22.10 2.91 4.41
CA GLU A 15 -21.17 4.05 4.46
C GLU A 15 -20.83 4.53 3.05
N TYR A 16 -20.58 3.60 2.14
CA TYR A 16 -20.50 3.85 0.70
C TYR A 16 -21.66 3.17 -0.02
N ILE A 17 -22.05 3.71 -1.15
CA ILE A 17 -22.92 3.00 -2.09
C ILE A 17 -22.00 2.05 -2.87
N CYS A 18 -22.31 0.75 -2.83
CA CYS A 18 -21.58 -0.27 -3.57
C CYS A 18 -22.42 -0.78 -4.74
N ALA A 19 -21.84 -0.80 -5.92
CA ALA A 19 -22.46 -1.35 -7.12
C ALA A 19 -21.54 -2.41 -7.74
N ASP A 20 -22.04 -3.65 -7.85
CA ASP A 20 -21.29 -4.77 -8.44
C ASP A 20 -21.70 -4.93 -9.91
N PHE A 21 -20.71 -4.95 -10.80
CA PHE A 21 -20.90 -5.16 -12.23
C PHE A 21 -20.20 -6.45 -12.66
N ARG A 22 -20.87 -7.29 -13.44
CA ARG A 22 -20.30 -8.51 -13.98
C ARG A 22 -19.28 -8.16 -15.08
N GLY A 23 -18.03 -8.53 -14.88
CA GLY A 23 -16.90 -8.27 -15.79
C GLY A 23 -15.83 -7.35 -15.19
N ASP A 24 -14.79 -7.12 -15.97
CA ASP A 24 -13.63 -6.33 -15.58
C ASP A 24 -13.74 -4.91 -16.12
N LEU A 25 -14.18 -3.98 -15.28
CA LEU A 25 -14.14 -2.55 -15.59
C LEU A 25 -12.71 -2.01 -15.43
N THR A 26 -12.24 -1.24 -16.40
CA THR A 26 -11.01 -0.48 -16.28
C THR A 26 -11.26 0.85 -15.56
N GLU A 27 -10.19 1.49 -15.12
CA GLU A 27 -10.26 2.80 -14.49
C GLU A 27 -10.85 3.84 -15.45
N GLU A 28 -10.45 3.82 -16.71
CA GLU A 28 -10.94 4.73 -17.75
C GLU A 28 -12.44 4.55 -17.98
N MET A 29 -12.93 3.30 -18.02
CA MET A 29 -14.37 3.02 -18.14
C MET A 29 -15.16 3.57 -16.95
N ILE A 30 -14.60 3.45 -15.74
CA ILE A 30 -15.23 3.94 -14.52
C ILE A 30 -15.28 5.46 -14.53
N GLN A 31 -14.19 6.12 -14.92
CA GLN A 31 -14.11 7.59 -15.05
C GLN A 31 -15.09 8.11 -16.11
N ASP A 32 -15.20 7.46 -17.27
CA ASP A 32 -16.18 7.83 -18.30
C ASP A 32 -17.62 7.70 -17.79
N VAL A 33 -17.95 6.59 -17.11
CA VAL A 33 -19.29 6.40 -16.52
C VAL A 33 -19.57 7.47 -15.45
N GLU A 34 -18.61 7.78 -14.58
CA GLU A 34 -18.76 8.85 -13.58
C GLU A 34 -19.05 10.20 -14.25
N GLN A 35 -18.32 10.51 -15.30
CA GLN A 35 -18.52 11.75 -16.05
C GLN A 35 -19.91 11.83 -16.67
N GLN A 36 -20.37 10.76 -17.32
CA GLN A 36 -21.69 10.72 -17.95
C GLN A 36 -22.83 10.77 -16.93
N VAL A 37 -22.66 10.12 -15.77
CA VAL A 37 -23.63 10.23 -14.66
C VAL A 37 -23.72 11.66 -14.17
N ASN A 38 -22.61 12.37 -13.99
CA ASN A 38 -22.62 13.76 -13.55
C ASN A 38 -23.18 14.70 -14.64
N GLN A 39 -22.93 14.44 -15.92
CA GLN A 39 -23.59 15.17 -17.01
C GLN A 39 -25.12 15.05 -16.94
N ALA A 40 -25.66 13.84 -16.70
CA ALA A 40 -27.09 13.64 -16.50
C ALA A 40 -27.63 14.37 -15.26
N ILE A 41 -26.85 14.42 -14.16
CA ILE A 41 -27.19 15.15 -12.94
C ILE A 41 -27.27 16.66 -13.26
N TRP A 42 -26.26 17.22 -13.91
CA TRP A 42 -26.20 18.65 -14.25
C TRP A 42 -27.19 19.09 -15.30
N ALA A 43 -27.61 18.17 -16.18
CA ALA A 43 -28.69 18.42 -17.13
C ALA A 43 -30.08 18.55 -16.47
N ASN A 44 -30.19 18.21 -15.18
CA ASN A 44 -31.41 18.31 -14.38
C ASN A 44 -32.64 17.67 -15.07
N LEU A 45 -32.46 16.46 -15.57
CA LEU A 45 -33.49 15.75 -16.33
C LEU A 45 -34.64 15.30 -15.42
N PRO A 46 -35.90 15.31 -15.91
CA PRO A 46 -37.02 14.79 -15.15
C PRO A 46 -36.94 13.26 -14.99
N VAL A 47 -37.18 12.79 -13.76
CA VAL A 47 -37.34 11.37 -13.44
C VAL A 47 -38.82 11.05 -13.45
N ARG A 48 -39.26 10.27 -14.45
CA ARG A 48 -40.67 9.95 -14.67
C ARG A 48 -41.00 8.58 -14.11
N GLU A 49 -42.17 8.46 -13.50
CA GLU A 49 -42.76 7.19 -13.07
C GLU A 49 -43.88 6.79 -14.01
N ILE A 50 -43.85 5.57 -14.49
CA ILE A 50 -44.85 4.99 -15.36
C ILE A 50 -45.39 3.74 -14.66
N PHE A 51 -46.68 3.71 -14.43
CA PHE A 51 -47.39 2.55 -13.89
C PHE A 51 -48.08 1.84 -15.04
N CYS A 52 -47.71 0.61 -15.34
CA CYS A 52 -48.30 -0.15 -16.44
C CYS A 52 -48.84 -1.51 -15.98
N ALA A 53 -49.97 -1.88 -16.56
CA ALA A 53 -50.56 -3.20 -16.39
C ALA A 53 -49.69 -4.27 -17.08
N PRO A 54 -49.75 -5.55 -16.67
CA PRO A 54 -48.98 -6.62 -17.30
C PRO A 54 -49.10 -6.70 -18.82
N SER A 55 -50.29 -6.41 -19.35
CA SER A 55 -50.57 -6.38 -20.79
C SER A 55 -49.88 -5.23 -21.55
N GLU A 56 -49.40 -4.21 -20.85
CA GLU A 56 -48.81 -3.02 -21.44
C GLU A 56 -47.31 -2.95 -21.30
N THR A 57 -46.71 -3.84 -20.47
CA THR A 57 -45.26 -3.85 -20.21
C THR A 57 -44.42 -4.02 -21.48
N GLY A 58 -44.93 -4.75 -22.48
CA GLY A 58 -44.30 -4.93 -23.79
C GLY A 58 -44.13 -3.65 -24.63
N LYS A 59 -44.81 -2.53 -24.25
CA LYS A 59 -44.68 -1.24 -24.92
C LYS A 59 -43.39 -0.51 -24.55
N TYR A 60 -42.71 -0.96 -23.45
CA TYR A 60 -41.55 -0.29 -22.89
C TYR A 60 -40.32 -1.22 -22.87
N GLU A 61 -39.20 -0.74 -23.36
CA GLU A 61 -37.92 -1.40 -23.23
C GLU A 61 -37.27 -0.99 -21.89
N TYR A 62 -37.50 -1.78 -20.84
CA TYR A 62 -37.00 -1.49 -19.50
C TYR A 62 -36.20 -2.67 -18.91
N ARG A 63 -35.35 -2.37 -17.93
CA ARG A 63 -34.63 -3.39 -17.17
C ARG A 63 -35.47 -3.85 -15.98
N SER A 64 -35.50 -5.17 -15.74
CA SER A 64 -36.02 -5.75 -14.50
C SER A 64 -35.10 -6.85 -14.01
N LYS A 65 -34.99 -7.04 -12.70
CA LYS A 65 -34.24 -8.15 -12.07
C LYS A 65 -35.13 -9.36 -11.83
N ILE A 66 -36.45 -9.17 -11.80
CA ILE A 66 -37.48 -10.20 -11.52
C ILE A 66 -38.63 -10.04 -12.49
N GLU A 67 -39.36 -11.11 -12.74
CA GLU A 67 -40.66 -11.02 -13.36
C GLU A 67 -41.70 -10.43 -12.37
N ILE A 68 -42.50 -9.50 -12.84
CA ILE A 68 -43.48 -8.81 -12.02
C ILE A 68 -44.87 -9.23 -12.50
N ALA A 69 -45.63 -9.94 -11.65
CA ALA A 69 -46.96 -10.47 -11.97
C ALA A 69 -48.09 -9.44 -11.91
N GLY A 70 -47.86 -8.23 -11.46
CA GLY A 70 -48.85 -7.18 -11.27
C GLY A 70 -48.49 -5.88 -11.96
N ILE A 71 -49.05 -4.76 -11.47
CA ILE A 71 -48.73 -3.42 -11.95
C ILE A 71 -47.23 -3.17 -11.77
N THR A 72 -46.56 -2.88 -12.87
CA THR A 72 -45.13 -2.59 -12.89
C THR A 72 -44.89 -1.09 -12.82
N ARG A 73 -44.17 -0.63 -11.79
CA ARG A 73 -43.66 0.76 -11.71
C ARG A 73 -42.35 0.83 -12.43
N ILE A 74 -42.32 1.53 -13.54
CA ILE A 74 -41.11 1.80 -14.34
C ILE A 74 -40.64 3.22 -14.04
N VAL A 75 -39.38 3.38 -13.68
CA VAL A 75 -38.71 4.67 -13.49
C VAL A 75 -37.85 4.95 -14.71
N SER A 76 -38.03 6.12 -15.31
CA SER A 76 -37.38 6.51 -16.56
C SER A 76 -36.67 7.83 -16.43
N ILE A 77 -35.45 7.85 -16.91
CA ILE A 77 -34.63 9.06 -17.18
C ILE A 77 -34.38 9.06 -18.69
N GLU A 78 -35.03 9.98 -19.40
CA GLU A 78 -35.00 10.02 -20.85
C GLU A 78 -33.58 10.07 -21.42
N GLY A 79 -33.30 9.21 -22.38
CA GLY A 79 -31.99 9.07 -23.01
C GLY A 79 -30.94 8.30 -22.18
N TYR A 80 -31.21 8.03 -20.90
CA TYR A 80 -30.23 7.36 -20.01
C TYR A 80 -30.66 5.96 -19.56
N ASP A 81 -31.78 5.84 -18.86
CA ASP A 81 -32.17 4.54 -18.31
C ASP A 81 -33.69 4.43 -18.12
N MET A 82 -34.18 3.19 -18.20
CA MET A 82 -35.55 2.83 -17.88
C MET A 82 -35.53 1.49 -17.13
N CYS A 83 -36.02 1.47 -15.90
CA CYS A 83 -35.99 0.25 -15.09
C CYS A 83 -37.20 0.10 -14.18
N ALA A 84 -37.63 -1.15 -13.96
CA ALA A 84 -38.58 -1.46 -12.91
C ALA A 84 -37.93 -1.26 -11.53
N CYS A 85 -38.51 -0.38 -10.71
CA CYS A 85 -38.02 -0.07 -9.38
C CYS A 85 -39.11 0.34 -8.41
N CYS A 86 -39.07 -0.24 -7.20
CA CYS A 86 -39.98 0.09 -6.11
C CYS A 86 -39.43 1.11 -5.12
N GLY A 87 -38.15 1.51 -5.28
CA GLY A 87 -37.46 2.46 -4.39
C GLY A 87 -37.96 3.90 -4.55
N MET A 88 -37.55 4.75 -3.62
CA MET A 88 -37.76 6.20 -3.73
C MET A 88 -36.80 6.80 -4.75
N HIS A 89 -37.27 7.78 -5.51
CA HIS A 89 -36.48 8.51 -6.49
C HIS A 89 -36.67 10.02 -6.31
N VAL A 90 -35.68 10.77 -6.73
CA VAL A 90 -35.77 12.24 -6.88
C VAL A 90 -36.70 12.57 -8.04
N LYS A 91 -37.24 13.76 -8.08
CA LYS A 91 -38.09 14.24 -9.19
C LYS A 91 -37.26 14.66 -10.40
N ASN A 92 -36.08 15.20 -10.16
CA ASN A 92 -35.14 15.59 -11.20
C ASN A 92 -33.73 15.12 -10.82
N THR A 93 -32.91 14.76 -11.80
CA THR A 93 -31.56 14.27 -11.59
C THR A 93 -30.67 15.31 -10.89
N GLY A 94 -30.90 16.61 -11.08
CA GLY A 94 -30.17 17.69 -10.44
C GLY A 94 -30.26 17.68 -8.90
N GLU A 95 -31.32 17.13 -8.32
CA GLU A 95 -31.48 17.00 -6.86
C GLU A 95 -30.41 16.09 -6.23
N ILE A 96 -29.74 15.24 -7.01
CA ILE A 96 -28.63 14.40 -6.58
C ILE A 96 -27.36 15.24 -6.31
N GLY A 97 -27.20 16.33 -7.05
CA GLY A 97 -26.07 17.27 -6.95
C GLY A 97 -24.80 16.76 -7.60
N ILE A 98 -24.18 15.71 -7.05
CA ILE A 98 -22.94 15.10 -7.57
C ILE A 98 -22.92 13.60 -7.26
N CYS A 99 -22.30 12.83 -8.14
CA CYS A 99 -21.91 11.43 -7.91
C CYS A 99 -20.39 11.31 -8.04
N LYS A 100 -19.73 10.73 -7.05
CA LYS A 100 -18.27 10.53 -7.04
C LYS A 100 -17.92 9.08 -6.78
N VAL A 101 -17.19 8.47 -7.67
CA VAL A 101 -16.55 7.17 -7.44
C VAL A 101 -15.35 7.38 -6.51
N ILE A 102 -15.32 6.62 -5.43
CA ILE A 102 -14.28 6.73 -4.40
C ILE A 102 -13.21 5.68 -4.60
N ASN A 103 -13.62 4.47 -4.96
CA ASN A 103 -12.74 3.33 -5.17
C ASN A 103 -13.43 2.28 -6.04
N PHE A 104 -12.65 1.33 -6.54
CA PHE A 104 -13.17 0.11 -7.13
C PHE A 104 -12.26 -1.08 -6.82
N GLU A 105 -12.85 -2.27 -6.80
CA GLU A 105 -12.14 -3.52 -6.53
C GLU A 105 -12.49 -4.55 -7.61
N LYS A 106 -11.47 -5.19 -8.15
CA LYS A 106 -11.65 -6.35 -9.03
C LYS A 106 -11.84 -7.60 -8.18
N LEU A 107 -13.00 -8.22 -8.34
CA LEU A 107 -13.37 -9.47 -7.69
C LEU A 107 -13.46 -10.56 -8.75
N ARG A 108 -13.53 -11.83 -8.32
CA ARG A 108 -13.68 -12.94 -9.27
C ARG A 108 -14.92 -12.74 -10.16
N ASN A 109 -14.71 -12.50 -11.48
CA ASN A 109 -15.73 -12.29 -12.50
C ASN A 109 -16.63 -11.05 -12.31
N LYS A 110 -16.24 -10.08 -11.49
CA LYS A 110 -16.99 -8.83 -11.32
C LYS A 110 -16.10 -7.69 -10.81
N THR A 111 -16.53 -6.47 -11.07
CA THR A 111 -15.95 -5.25 -10.49
C THR A 111 -16.94 -4.63 -9.52
N ARG A 112 -16.50 -4.37 -8.29
CA ARG A 112 -17.24 -3.61 -7.29
C ARG A 112 -16.79 -2.15 -7.33
N VAL A 113 -17.76 -1.26 -7.49
CA VAL A 113 -17.51 0.20 -7.50
C VAL A 113 -18.11 0.80 -6.23
N PHE A 114 -17.30 1.59 -5.51
CA PHE A 114 -17.71 2.34 -4.33
C PHE A 114 -17.93 3.79 -4.72
N LEU A 115 -19.07 4.34 -4.38
CA LEU A 115 -19.40 5.70 -4.73
C LEU A 115 -20.14 6.43 -3.59
N LEU A 116 -20.08 7.75 -3.65
CA LEU A 116 -20.86 8.65 -2.82
C LEU A 116 -21.64 9.61 -3.72
N SER A 117 -22.78 10.09 -3.23
CA SER A 117 -23.58 11.08 -3.94
C SER A 117 -24.06 12.20 -3.02
N GLY A 118 -24.43 13.34 -3.62
CA GLY A 118 -25.00 14.48 -2.94
C GLY A 118 -24.11 15.02 -1.82
N ARG A 119 -24.75 15.36 -0.69
CA ARG A 119 -24.05 15.92 0.48
C ARG A 119 -22.88 15.05 0.98
N ARG A 120 -23.02 13.72 0.90
CA ARG A 120 -21.95 12.80 1.36
C ARG A 120 -20.70 12.91 0.49
N ALA A 121 -20.88 13.00 -0.83
CA ALA A 121 -19.78 13.22 -1.76
C ALA A 121 -19.12 14.59 -1.52
N PHE A 122 -19.89 15.64 -1.31
CA PHE A 122 -19.38 16.99 -1.03
C PHE A 122 -18.53 17.01 0.26
N ILE A 123 -19.02 16.43 1.35
CA ILE A 123 -18.27 16.36 2.61
C ILE A 123 -16.97 15.56 2.44
N TYR A 124 -17.01 14.43 1.74
CA TYR A 124 -15.83 13.61 1.48
C TYR A 124 -14.76 14.39 0.67
N LEU A 125 -15.16 15.03 -0.42
CA LEU A 125 -14.25 15.85 -1.23
C LEU A 125 -13.66 17.02 -0.44
N GLY A 126 -14.44 17.63 0.46
CA GLY A 126 -13.95 18.68 1.35
C GLY A 126 -12.85 18.18 2.30
N ARG A 127 -12.99 16.98 2.85
CA ARG A 127 -11.94 16.35 3.68
C ARG A 127 -10.68 16.05 2.87
N ILE A 128 -10.81 15.48 1.68
CA ILE A 128 -9.66 15.24 0.80
C ILE A 128 -8.94 16.55 0.45
N GLN A 129 -9.69 17.61 0.19
CA GLN A 129 -9.10 18.91 -0.09
C GLN A 129 -8.34 19.48 1.12
N GLN A 130 -8.83 19.28 2.35
CA GLN A 130 -8.14 19.71 3.57
C GLN A 130 -6.83 18.93 3.76
N GLU A 131 -6.85 17.60 3.63
CA GLU A 131 -5.64 16.77 3.68
C GLU A 131 -4.61 17.21 2.61
N ASN A 132 -5.09 17.40 1.38
CA ASN A 132 -4.26 17.88 0.29
C ASN A 132 -3.60 19.24 0.60
N ALA A 133 -4.35 20.18 1.21
CA ALA A 133 -3.82 21.47 1.61
C ALA A 133 -2.75 21.36 2.72
N MET A 134 -2.91 20.44 3.66
CA MET A 134 -1.90 20.18 4.70
C MET A 134 -0.61 19.64 4.08
N ILE A 135 -0.69 18.63 3.23
CA ILE A 135 0.48 18.05 2.54
C ILE A 135 1.16 19.11 1.66
N SER A 136 0.37 19.93 0.95
CA SER A 136 0.85 21.04 0.13
C SER A 136 1.74 22.00 0.94
N LYS A 137 1.31 22.37 2.16
CA LYS A 137 2.10 23.21 3.07
C LYS A 137 3.37 22.52 3.54
N MET A 138 3.29 21.25 3.95
CA MET A 138 4.47 20.48 4.42
C MET A 138 5.55 20.38 3.34
N LEU A 139 5.15 20.19 2.09
CA LEU A 139 6.07 20.01 0.97
C LEU A 139 6.40 21.31 0.23
N SER A 140 5.81 22.46 0.62
CA SER A 140 5.90 23.72 -0.10
C SER A 140 5.59 23.56 -1.60
N ALA A 141 4.60 22.72 -1.91
CA ALA A 141 4.17 22.40 -3.27
C ALA A 141 2.80 23.00 -3.58
N LYS A 142 2.50 23.20 -4.87
CA LYS A 142 1.14 23.60 -5.26
C LYS A 142 0.16 22.42 -5.08
N PRO A 143 -1.13 22.68 -4.77
CA PRO A 143 -2.11 21.62 -4.49
C PRO A 143 -2.26 20.57 -5.59
N LEU A 144 -2.06 20.89 -6.85
CA LEU A 144 -2.14 19.95 -7.97
C LEU A 144 -0.78 19.32 -8.36
N GLU A 145 0.30 19.66 -7.67
CA GLU A 145 1.66 19.17 -7.91
C GLU A 145 2.18 18.31 -6.74
N ILE A 146 1.33 17.92 -5.79
CA ILE A 146 1.72 17.19 -4.58
C ILE A 146 2.34 15.83 -4.91
N SER A 147 1.78 15.10 -5.89
CA SER A 147 2.32 13.81 -6.31
C SER A 147 3.76 13.91 -6.81
N VAL A 148 4.09 14.97 -7.54
CA VAL A 148 5.45 15.26 -8.00
C VAL A 148 6.36 15.57 -6.83
N ALA A 149 5.90 16.40 -5.88
CA ALA A 149 6.67 16.75 -4.69
C ALA A 149 6.95 15.52 -3.79
N VAL A 150 5.97 14.62 -3.63
CA VAL A 150 6.16 13.35 -2.91
C VAL A 150 7.17 12.46 -3.62
N SER A 151 7.10 12.36 -4.95
CA SER A 151 8.07 11.58 -5.74
C SER A 151 9.49 12.11 -5.58
N HIS A 152 9.68 13.43 -5.60
CA HIS A 152 10.98 14.06 -5.35
C HIS A 152 11.47 13.82 -3.93
N LEU A 153 10.61 13.92 -2.92
CA LEU A 153 10.96 13.62 -1.52
C LEU A 153 11.42 12.17 -1.37
N HIS A 154 10.68 11.24 -1.97
CA HIS A 154 11.02 9.82 -1.95
C HIS A 154 12.37 9.55 -2.61
N GLN A 155 12.62 10.14 -3.79
CA GLN A 155 13.91 9.99 -4.48
C GLN A 155 15.06 10.55 -3.63
N ARG A 156 14.90 11.74 -3.05
CA ARG A 156 15.91 12.33 -2.15
C ARG A 156 16.18 11.45 -0.93
N TYR A 157 15.14 10.84 -0.37
CA TYR A 157 15.31 9.87 0.73
C TYR A 157 16.18 8.69 0.31
N LEU A 158 15.93 8.10 -0.86
CA LEU A 158 16.74 6.99 -1.40
C LEU A 158 18.21 7.41 -1.65
N ASP A 159 18.41 8.61 -2.19
CA ASP A 159 19.75 9.15 -2.44
C ASP A 159 20.53 9.39 -1.14
N VAL A 160 19.87 9.91 -0.10
CA VAL A 160 20.47 10.09 1.24
C VAL A 160 20.81 8.74 1.86
N GLN A 161 19.92 7.75 1.78
CA GLN A 161 20.22 6.39 2.27
C GLN A 161 21.43 5.79 1.57
N LYS A 162 21.52 5.92 0.25
CA LYS A 162 22.67 5.43 -0.53
C LYS A 162 23.97 6.13 -0.12
N SER A 163 23.92 7.46 0.00
CA SER A 163 25.10 8.24 0.42
C SER A 163 25.54 7.88 1.84
N TYR A 164 24.60 7.76 2.76
CA TYR A 164 24.86 7.32 4.13
C TYR A 164 25.54 5.95 4.16
N ARG A 165 25.03 4.98 3.37
CA ARG A 165 25.61 3.64 3.27
C ARG A 165 27.06 3.70 2.73
N THR A 166 27.29 4.49 1.67
CA THR A 166 28.63 4.65 1.07
C THR A 166 29.64 5.22 2.09
N VAL A 167 29.31 6.33 2.74
CA VAL A 167 30.19 6.97 3.72
C VAL A 167 30.45 6.04 4.91
N SER A 168 29.41 5.36 5.40
CA SER A 168 29.55 4.41 6.51
C SER A 168 30.49 3.25 6.16
N MET A 169 30.36 2.72 4.92
CA MET A 169 31.25 1.67 4.42
C MET A 169 32.69 2.14 4.32
N GLU A 170 32.94 3.35 3.80
CA GLU A 170 34.30 3.93 3.74
C GLU A 170 34.88 4.10 5.13
N MET A 171 34.09 4.57 6.10
CA MET A 171 34.56 4.68 7.50
C MET A 171 34.93 3.32 8.09
N MET A 172 34.04 2.32 7.91
CA MET A 172 34.30 0.96 8.38
C MET A 172 35.57 0.37 7.78
N MET A 173 35.80 0.56 6.48
CA MET A 173 37.02 0.07 5.83
C MET A 173 38.32 0.78 6.40
N LYS A 174 38.25 2.09 6.60
CA LYS A 174 39.36 2.84 7.25
C LYS A 174 39.59 2.36 8.68
N ASP A 175 38.54 2.04 9.43
CA ASP A 175 38.66 1.51 10.78
C ASP A 175 39.25 0.08 10.75
N ALA A 176 38.81 -0.77 9.82
CA ALA A 176 39.40 -2.09 9.62
C ALA A 176 40.91 -2.00 9.34
N ASP A 177 41.35 -1.03 8.51
CA ASP A 177 42.78 -0.81 8.19
C ASP A 177 43.63 -0.30 9.37
N LYS A 178 43.02 0.39 10.33
CA LYS A 178 43.66 0.94 11.52
C LYS A 178 43.60 0.02 12.73
N THR A 179 42.73 -0.99 12.71
CA THR A 179 42.54 -1.90 13.84
C THR A 179 43.84 -2.62 14.18
N SER A 180 44.18 -2.63 15.45
CA SER A 180 45.35 -3.35 15.96
C SER A 180 45.20 -4.84 15.75
N LEU A 181 46.33 -5.51 15.45
CA LEU A 181 46.36 -6.95 15.22
C LEU A 181 46.24 -7.68 16.57
N HIS A 182 45.08 -8.10 16.93
CA HIS A 182 44.76 -8.96 18.06
C HIS A 182 44.17 -10.28 17.54
N ASP A 183 44.26 -11.34 18.35
CA ASP A 183 43.69 -12.64 17.95
C ASP A 183 42.18 -12.61 17.74
N ALA A 184 41.45 -11.80 18.54
CA ALA A 184 40.03 -11.62 18.44
C ALA A 184 39.63 -10.16 18.68
N ILE A 185 38.66 -9.64 17.91
CA ILE A 185 38.17 -8.27 18.04
C ILE A 185 36.64 -8.22 17.92
N ILE A 186 36.03 -7.28 18.66
CA ILE A 186 34.64 -6.86 18.46
C ILE A 186 34.63 -5.42 17.94
N TYR A 187 33.93 -5.20 16.84
CA TYR A 187 33.69 -3.86 16.27
C TYR A 187 32.24 -3.49 16.31
N THR A 188 31.91 -2.29 16.80
CA THR A 188 30.53 -1.77 16.79
C THR A 188 30.32 -0.89 15.57
N SER A 189 29.52 -1.38 14.64
CA SER A 189 29.15 -0.67 13.42
C SER A 189 27.98 0.29 13.66
N VAL A 190 27.98 1.42 12.97
CA VAL A 190 26.83 2.33 12.87
C VAL A 190 25.80 1.82 11.85
N LEU A 191 26.18 0.91 10.96
CA LEU A 191 25.35 0.30 9.92
C LEU A 191 25.00 -1.14 10.30
N ALA A 192 23.70 -1.41 10.39
CA ALA A 192 23.16 -2.77 10.56
C ALA A 192 23.03 -3.52 9.20
N ASP A 193 23.94 -3.26 8.26
CA ASP A 193 23.97 -3.88 6.94
C ASP A 193 24.91 -5.09 6.94
N SER A 194 24.34 -6.27 6.76
CA SER A 194 25.10 -7.52 6.81
C SER A 194 26.21 -7.63 5.74
N GLU A 195 26.07 -6.96 4.60
CA GLU A 195 27.09 -6.92 3.55
C GLU A 195 28.30 -6.10 4.01
N GLY A 196 28.06 -4.91 4.57
CA GLY A 196 29.10 -4.06 5.12
C GLY A 196 29.83 -4.70 6.29
N MET A 197 29.07 -5.33 7.21
CA MET A 197 29.64 -6.04 8.34
C MET A 197 30.53 -7.22 7.90
N ARG A 198 30.12 -7.98 6.88
CA ARG A 198 30.95 -9.04 6.28
C ARG A 198 32.19 -8.49 5.60
N ALA A 199 32.08 -7.39 4.88
CA ALA A 199 33.23 -6.76 4.23
C ALA A 199 34.26 -6.30 5.26
N PHE A 200 33.85 -5.73 6.39
CA PHE A 200 34.73 -5.39 7.51
C PHE A 200 35.41 -6.64 8.07
N CYS A 201 34.65 -7.70 8.38
CA CYS A 201 35.25 -8.95 8.88
C CYS A 201 36.30 -9.49 7.90
N ASN A 202 35.98 -9.59 6.62
CA ASN A 202 36.90 -10.05 5.59
C ASN A 202 38.20 -9.22 5.58
N ARG A 203 38.09 -7.89 5.61
CA ARG A 203 39.25 -6.99 5.61
C ARG A 203 40.15 -7.20 6.83
N CYS A 204 39.57 -7.37 8.01
CA CYS A 204 40.33 -7.66 9.23
C CYS A 204 41.00 -9.05 9.18
N ILE A 205 40.30 -10.07 8.69
CA ILE A 205 40.86 -11.41 8.50
C ILE A 205 42.01 -11.41 7.48
N GLU A 206 41.90 -10.67 6.39
CA GLU A 206 43.00 -10.50 5.39
C GLU A 206 44.23 -9.86 5.99
N ARG A 207 44.07 -8.97 6.97
CA ARG A 207 45.16 -8.34 7.72
C ARG A 207 45.80 -9.24 8.77
N GLY A 208 45.26 -10.44 9.01
CA GLY A 208 45.81 -11.43 9.91
C GLY A 208 45.15 -11.54 11.29
N ILE A 209 44.00 -10.88 11.49
CA ILE A 209 43.20 -11.08 12.72
C ILE A 209 42.47 -12.45 12.60
N SER A 210 42.57 -13.26 13.64
CA SER A 210 42.05 -14.65 13.58
C SER A 210 40.54 -14.75 13.71
N THR A 211 39.93 -13.88 14.55
CA THR A 211 38.48 -13.88 14.79
C THR A 211 37.96 -12.46 14.89
N VAL A 212 36.89 -12.15 14.15
CA VAL A 212 36.31 -10.82 14.09
C VAL A 212 34.82 -10.93 14.29
N MET A 213 34.27 -10.16 15.22
CA MET A 213 32.86 -9.94 15.39
C MET A 213 32.51 -8.48 15.09
N VAL A 214 31.53 -8.26 14.23
CA VAL A 214 30.91 -6.95 14.00
C VAL A 214 29.51 -6.99 14.54
N ILE A 215 29.15 -5.99 15.31
CA ILE A 215 27.79 -5.82 15.85
C ILE A 215 27.23 -4.47 15.42
N ALA A 216 25.96 -4.37 15.19
CA ALA A 216 25.27 -3.13 14.90
C ALA A 216 23.93 -3.06 15.63
N LYS A 217 23.62 -1.89 16.19
CA LYS A 217 22.35 -1.67 16.91
C LYS A 217 21.16 -1.69 15.95
N THR A 218 20.11 -2.36 16.35
CA THR A 218 18.79 -2.40 15.65
C THR A 218 17.71 -1.85 16.58
N GLU A 219 16.47 -1.78 16.14
CA GLU A 219 15.34 -1.34 16.97
C GLU A 219 15.08 -2.23 18.18
N VAL A 220 15.38 -3.53 18.07
CA VAL A 220 15.02 -4.55 19.09
C VAL A 220 16.24 -5.15 19.79
N GLY A 221 17.47 -4.78 19.39
CA GLY A 221 18.69 -5.37 19.93
C GLY A 221 19.89 -5.11 19.03
N TYR A 222 20.61 -6.16 18.64
CA TYR A 222 21.77 -6.06 17.77
C TYR A 222 21.70 -7.08 16.64
N SER A 223 22.18 -6.70 15.45
CA SER A 223 22.61 -7.64 14.42
C SER A 223 24.09 -7.92 14.59
N TYR A 224 24.54 -9.11 14.20
CA TYR A 224 25.95 -9.47 14.29
C TYR A 224 26.40 -10.29 13.08
N VAL A 225 27.69 -10.17 12.80
CA VAL A 225 28.45 -11.05 11.89
C VAL A 225 29.73 -11.44 12.60
N ILE A 226 30.04 -12.72 12.62
CA ILE A 226 31.31 -13.27 13.13
C ILE A 226 32.01 -14.01 12.01
N MET A 227 33.31 -13.80 11.86
CA MET A 227 34.17 -14.61 11.00
C MET A 227 35.41 -15.06 11.79
N SER A 228 35.83 -16.31 11.58
CA SER A 228 37.01 -16.89 12.22
C SER A 228 37.73 -17.82 11.27
N ARG A 229 39.09 -17.82 11.37
CA ARG A 229 39.94 -18.81 10.73
C ARG A 229 40.43 -19.90 11.70
N THR A 230 40.25 -19.69 12.98
CA THR A 230 40.79 -20.56 14.03
C THR A 230 39.71 -21.33 14.78
N ILE A 231 38.49 -20.80 14.80
CA ILE A 231 37.35 -21.40 15.52
C ILE A 231 36.33 -21.94 14.50
N ASP A 232 35.90 -23.17 14.68
CA ASP A 232 34.77 -23.73 13.94
C ASP A 232 33.46 -23.12 14.49
N LEU A 233 32.93 -22.10 13.81
CA LEU A 233 31.77 -21.37 14.24
C LEU A 233 30.48 -22.23 14.18
N LEU A 234 30.45 -23.28 13.35
CA LEU A 234 29.30 -24.18 13.29
C LEU A 234 29.19 -25.02 14.57
N SER A 235 30.33 -25.41 15.15
CA SER A 235 30.35 -26.23 16.37
C SER A 235 29.89 -25.45 17.61
N ILE A 236 30.21 -24.16 17.72
CA ILE A 236 29.85 -23.30 18.87
C ILE A 236 28.52 -22.57 18.70
N ARG A 237 27.89 -22.62 17.52
CA ARG A 237 26.70 -21.84 17.15
C ARG A 237 25.56 -21.96 18.15
N ALA A 238 25.25 -23.17 18.58
CA ALA A 238 24.09 -23.41 19.45
C ALA A 238 24.30 -22.77 20.83
N GLU A 239 25.49 -22.93 21.41
CA GLU A 239 25.87 -22.38 22.70
C GLU A 239 25.97 -20.85 22.65
N PHE A 240 26.64 -20.30 21.64
CA PHE A 240 26.74 -18.88 21.43
C PHE A 240 25.38 -18.20 21.25
N ASN A 241 24.51 -18.75 20.39
CA ASN A 241 23.16 -18.22 20.18
C ASN A 241 22.31 -18.27 21.47
N ALA A 242 22.48 -19.31 22.31
CA ALA A 242 21.79 -19.38 23.57
C ALA A 242 22.29 -18.30 24.56
N ALA A 243 23.62 -18.09 24.64
CA ALA A 243 24.24 -17.10 25.54
C ALA A 243 23.81 -15.67 25.26
N ILE A 244 23.62 -15.29 24.01
CA ILE A 244 23.24 -13.91 23.62
C ILE A 244 21.75 -13.78 23.17
N HIS A 245 20.94 -14.79 23.42
CA HIS A 245 19.54 -14.83 22.98
C HIS A 245 19.36 -14.56 21.49
N ALA A 246 20.21 -15.18 20.66
CA ALA A 246 20.26 -14.91 19.24
C ALA A 246 19.49 -15.91 18.39
N LYS A 247 19.07 -15.40 17.24
CA LYS A 247 18.63 -16.21 16.09
C LYS A 247 19.61 -15.97 14.97
N GLY A 248 20.50 -16.95 14.74
CA GLY A 248 21.55 -16.83 13.74
C GLY A 248 21.89 -18.16 13.10
N GLY A 249 22.52 -18.07 11.94
CA GLY A 249 23.00 -19.21 11.16
C GLY A 249 24.32 -18.91 10.48
N GLY A 250 24.93 -19.91 9.87
CA GLY A 250 26.21 -19.76 9.19
C GLY A 250 26.82 -21.10 8.84
N ASN A 251 28.12 -21.07 8.55
CA ASN A 251 28.97 -22.21 8.25
C ASN A 251 30.17 -22.28 9.21
N HIS A 252 31.16 -23.07 8.89
CA HIS A 252 32.38 -23.22 9.71
C HIS A 252 33.17 -21.93 9.92
N GLU A 253 33.17 -21.03 8.93
CA GLU A 253 34.01 -19.81 8.93
C GLU A 253 33.26 -18.53 9.24
N MET A 254 31.90 -18.53 9.08
CA MET A 254 31.06 -17.35 9.24
C MET A 254 29.73 -17.69 9.93
N MET A 255 29.34 -16.84 10.84
CA MET A 255 28.04 -16.84 11.48
C MET A 255 27.46 -15.43 11.52
N GLN A 256 26.14 -15.31 11.29
CA GLN A 256 25.42 -14.04 11.34
C GLN A 256 24.02 -14.21 11.91
N GLY A 257 23.48 -13.17 12.49
CA GLY A 257 22.15 -13.20 13.07
C GLY A 257 21.74 -11.92 13.76
N SER A 258 20.70 -12.01 14.55
CA SER A 258 20.24 -10.95 15.45
C SER A 258 20.12 -11.48 16.88
N CYS A 259 20.36 -10.63 17.86
CA CYS A 259 20.27 -10.96 19.28
C CYS A 259 19.58 -9.83 20.07
N THR A 260 19.08 -10.20 21.26
CA THR A 260 18.47 -9.25 22.19
C THR A 260 19.33 -8.97 23.43
N ALA A 261 20.50 -9.65 23.54
CA ALA A 261 21.48 -9.43 24.61
C ALA A 261 22.07 -8.00 24.55
N ASN A 262 22.53 -7.50 25.70
CA ASN A 262 23.26 -6.24 25.77
C ASN A 262 24.74 -6.41 25.38
N LEU A 263 25.45 -5.28 25.22
CA LEU A 263 26.86 -5.29 24.77
C LEU A 263 27.80 -6.06 25.71
N ALA A 264 27.54 -6.01 27.03
CA ALA A 264 28.39 -6.70 28.00
C ALA A 264 28.19 -8.24 27.89
N GLU A 265 26.98 -8.70 27.74
CA GLU A 265 26.64 -10.13 27.53
C GLU A 265 27.24 -10.63 26.21
N ILE A 266 27.13 -9.84 25.13
CA ILE A 266 27.75 -10.19 23.84
C ILE A 266 29.26 -10.28 23.94
N SER A 267 29.91 -9.31 24.63
CA SER A 267 31.35 -9.31 24.84
C SER A 267 31.82 -10.52 25.65
N THR A 268 31.09 -10.86 26.71
CA THR A 268 31.39 -12.03 27.55
C THR A 268 31.23 -13.35 26.80
N ALA A 269 30.24 -13.46 25.93
CA ALA A 269 30.01 -14.67 25.13
C ALA A 269 31.06 -14.84 24.00
N PHE A 270 31.67 -13.75 23.56
CA PHE A 270 32.65 -13.76 22.47
C PHE A 270 34.09 -14.12 22.96
N HIS A 271 34.41 -13.83 24.19
CA HIS A 271 35.71 -14.14 24.83
C HIS A 271 35.65 -15.45 25.62
#